data_a1cba429bfb2733f666002b4a25f292b
#
_entry.id   a1cba429bfb2733f666002b4a25f292b
#
_cell.length_a   1.000
_cell.length_b   1.000
_cell.length_c   1.000
_cell.angle_alpha   90.00
_cell.angle_beta   90.00
_cell.angle_gamma   90.00
#
_symmetry.space_group_name_H-M   'P 1'
#
loop_
_entity.id
_entity.type
_entity.pdbx_description
1 polymer ?
#
loop_
_entity_poly.entity_id
_entity_poly.type
_entity_poly.pdbx_seq_one_letter_code
_entity_poly.pdbx_strand_id
1 'polypeptide(L)'
;AHRICDSRQAFYYNSYKSFISAIMETINKSMFVFQTDSDIVRNVYDTQHNYLIEYNEQCKDKTYCAVYFCSNDLYYPNVEDIFRKRIVEKNFFEWYNLRIEKAYKHIFVRDVFKQWYLSGINQSIDSPERLIEFLKNETDGYRTIMSGSSAGGYAAILYGSILKVERVFAFNPQVELTSLLTKSNEKTNPLSFRLKDGPYRKYFDIVPFIMPMMNIYYFFSNQSRWDIEQRSYLGDTKGIHLLPFRSTHHGIPFLKVALPVILNMEDIQLKKFENKIQHPLIFTMRLVGLRKTIIGFFSQVYATCRKRR
;
A
#
# COMPACT_ATOMS: atom_id res chain seq x y z
N ALA A 1 -10.72 62.17 -13.08
CA ALA A 1 -9.50 61.52 -13.59
C ALA A 1 -9.05 60.30 -12.70
N HIS A 2 -9.44 60.22 -11.41
CA HIS A 2 -9.01 59.12 -10.52
C HIS A 2 -9.80 57.80 -10.70
N ARG A 3 -11.04 57.78 -11.24
CA ARG A 3 -11.83 56.54 -11.41
C ARG A 3 -11.48 55.68 -12.63
N ILE A 4 -10.76 56.26 -13.63
CA ILE A 4 -10.39 55.54 -14.86
C ILE A 4 -9.08 54.76 -14.69
N CYS A 5 -8.24 55.15 -13.73
CA CYS A 5 -6.96 54.44 -13.46
C CYS A 5 -7.21 53.09 -12.72
N ASP A 6 -8.17 53.03 -11.79
CA ASP A 6 -8.48 51.83 -11.01
C ASP A 6 -9.11 50.70 -11.86
N SER A 7 -9.93 51.06 -12.83
CA SER A 7 -10.58 50.03 -13.69
C SER A 7 -9.60 49.37 -14.66
N ARG A 8 -8.58 50.09 -15.15
CA ARG A 8 -7.55 49.51 -16.02
C ARG A 8 -6.60 48.59 -15.24
N GLN A 9 -6.19 48.98 -14.03
CA GLN A 9 -5.35 48.12 -13.19
C GLN A 9 -6.08 46.83 -12.77
N ALA A 10 -7.34 46.92 -12.42
CA ALA A 10 -8.17 45.73 -12.08
C ALA A 10 -8.36 44.81 -13.30
N PHE A 11 -8.53 45.37 -14.51
CA PHE A 11 -8.64 44.62 -15.76
C PHE A 11 -7.34 43.89 -16.09
N TYR A 12 -6.17 44.56 -15.99
CA TYR A 12 -4.86 43.94 -16.19
C TYR A 12 -4.55 42.86 -15.14
N TYR A 13 -4.90 43.09 -13.89
CA TYR A 13 -4.72 42.14 -12.82
C TYR A 13 -5.56 40.87 -13.02
N ASN A 14 -6.83 41.01 -13.42
CA ASN A 14 -7.72 39.88 -13.70
C ASN A 14 -7.33 39.13 -14.98
N SER A 15 -6.88 39.82 -16.03
CA SER A 15 -6.33 39.21 -17.24
C SER A 15 -5.04 38.44 -16.95
N TYR A 16 -4.16 38.99 -16.11
CA TYR A 16 -2.91 38.34 -15.69
C TYR A 16 -3.22 37.08 -14.85
N LYS A 17 -4.16 37.16 -13.91
CA LYS A 17 -4.62 36.00 -13.13
C LYS A 17 -5.22 34.89 -14.01
N SER A 18 -6.07 35.26 -14.97
CA SER A 18 -6.66 34.36 -15.94
C SER A 18 -5.60 33.69 -16.82
N PHE A 19 -4.61 34.46 -17.27
CA PHE A 19 -3.48 33.97 -18.07
C PHE A 19 -2.56 33.04 -17.28
N ILE A 20 -2.23 33.36 -16.03
CA ILE A 20 -1.47 32.48 -15.13
C ILE A 20 -2.24 31.22 -14.82
N SER A 21 -3.56 31.33 -14.56
CA SER A 21 -4.43 30.16 -14.35
C SER A 21 -4.47 29.25 -15.58
N ALA A 22 -4.58 29.83 -16.80
CA ALA A 22 -4.56 29.08 -18.06
C ALA A 22 -3.18 28.44 -18.34
N ILE A 23 -2.07 29.14 -18.02
CA ILE A 23 -0.71 28.58 -18.10
C ILE A 23 -0.54 27.45 -17.07
N MET A 24 -0.96 27.63 -15.83
CA MET A 24 -0.91 26.58 -14.79
C MET A 24 -1.79 25.38 -15.16
N GLU A 25 -2.96 25.61 -15.75
CA GLU A 25 -3.83 24.56 -16.28
C GLU A 25 -3.21 23.84 -17.50
N THR A 26 -2.49 24.58 -18.37
CA THR A 26 -1.75 24.03 -19.51
C THR A 26 -0.52 23.26 -19.04
N ILE A 27 0.21 23.75 -18.02
CA ILE A 27 1.34 23.04 -17.38
C ILE A 27 0.85 21.78 -16.67
N ASN A 28 -0.30 21.82 -15.98
CA ASN A 28 -0.93 20.64 -15.38
C ASN A 28 -1.43 19.62 -16.42
N LYS A 29 -1.93 20.07 -17.57
CA LYS A 29 -2.29 19.18 -18.70
C LYS A 29 -1.09 18.55 -19.40
N SER A 30 0.13 19.09 -19.25
CA SER A 30 1.34 18.54 -19.88
C SER A 30 1.90 17.29 -19.20
N MET A 31 1.43 16.95 -18.00
CA MET A 31 1.91 15.78 -17.25
C MET A 31 0.79 14.76 -17.00
N PHE A 32 0.34 14.12 -18.09
CA PHE A 32 -0.58 12.99 -17.97
C PHE A 32 0.09 11.83 -17.22
N VAL A 33 -0.58 11.36 -16.18
CA VAL A 33 -0.17 10.21 -15.39
C VAL A 33 -1.29 9.18 -15.43
N PHE A 34 -1.02 8.04 -16.04
CA PHE A 34 -2.03 7.00 -16.29
C PHE A 34 -2.84 6.65 -15.03
N GLN A 35 -2.19 6.48 -13.88
CA GLN A 35 -2.83 6.02 -12.63
C GLN A 35 -3.90 6.98 -12.10
N THR A 36 -3.82 8.26 -12.44
CA THR A 36 -4.72 9.28 -11.88
C THR A 36 -5.52 10.03 -12.93
N ASP A 37 -5.04 10.04 -14.17
CA ASP A 37 -5.58 10.93 -15.20
C ASP A 37 -6.32 10.18 -16.32
N SER A 38 -6.19 8.83 -16.40
CA SER A 38 -6.88 8.06 -17.42
C SER A 38 -8.35 7.81 -17.04
N ASP A 39 -9.24 7.95 -18.02
CA ASP A 39 -10.67 7.77 -17.82
C ASP A 39 -11.02 6.37 -17.31
N ILE A 40 -10.31 5.34 -17.78
CA ILE A 40 -10.58 3.96 -17.34
C ILE A 40 -10.29 3.75 -15.85
N VAL A 41 -9.21 4.35 -15.32
CA VAL A 41 -8.88 4.24 -13.90
C VAL A 41 -9.85 5.05 -13.06
N ARG A 42 -10.19 6.28 -13.51
CA ARG A 42 -11.19 7.13 -12.85
C ARG A 42 -12.56 6.45 -12.83
N ASN A 43 -12.99 5.89 -13.94
CA ASN A 43 -14.26 5.17 -13.98
C ASN A 43 -14.32 4.01 -12.99
N VAL A 44 -13.24 3.23 -12.87
CA VAL A 44 -13.17 2.14 -11.86
C VAL A 44 -13.19 2.70 -10.43
N TYR A 45 -12.48 3.82 -10.18
CA TYR A 45 -12.50 4.48 -8.89
C TYR A 45 -13.92 4.99 -8.53
N ASP A 46 -14.61 5.58 -9.49
CA ASP A 46 -15.94 6.19 -9.29
C ASP A 46 -17.06 5.16 -9.17
N THR A 47 -16.95 4.01 -9.85
CA THR A 47 -18.08 3.07 -10.01
C THR A 47 -17.90 1.74 -9.29
N GLN A 48 -16.67 1.36 -8.88
CA GLN A 48 -16.40 0.09 -8.23
C GLN A 48 -16.07 0.27 -6.75
N HIS A 49 -16.40 -0.72 -5.93
CA HIS A 49 -16.11 -0.68 -4.49
C HIS A 49 -14.60 -0.67 -4.20
N ASN A 50 -13.78 -1.33 -5.05
CA ASN A 50 -12.34 -1.53 -4.84
C ASN A 50 -11.99 -2.23 -3.51
N TYR A 51 -12.97 -2.92 -2.95
CA TYR A 51 -12.82 -3.89 -1.87
C TYR A 51 -13.69 -5.11 -2.14
N LEU A 52 -13.35 -6.22 -1.48
CA LEU A 52 -14.10 -7.48 -1.51
C LEU A 52 -14.17 -8.01 -0.08
N ILE A 53 -15.36 -8.41 0.35
CA ILE A 53 -15.58 -9.03 1.66
C ILE A 53 -16.07 -10.46 1.44
N GLU A 54 -15.40 -11.40 2.08
CA GLU A 54 -15.76 -12.82 2.06
C GLU A 54 -15.80 -13.40 3.47
N TYR A 55 -16.63 -14.42 3.66
CA TYR A 55 -16.77 -15.12 4.93
C TYR A 55 -16.36 -16.59 4.75
N ASN A 56 -15.54 -17.09 5.68
CA ASN A 56 -15.18 -18.50 5.74
C ASN A 56 -16.16 -19.24 6.66
N GLU A 57 -17.26 -19.74 6.10
CA GLU A 57 -18.30 -20.44 6.85
C GLU A 57 -17.82 -21.76 7.48
N GLN A 58 -16.67 -22.30 7.07
CA GLN A 58 -16.05 -23.47 7.69
C GLN A 58 -15.26 -23.12 8.96
N CYS A 59 -14.99 -21.83 9.18
CA CYS A 59 -14.29 -21.36 10.38
C CYS A 59 -15.23 -21.48 11.60
N LYS A 60 -14.83 -22.28 12.59
CA LYS A 60 -15.63 -22.50 13.82
C LYS A 60 -15.58 -21.26 14.73
N ASP A 61 -14.43 -20.60 14.78
CA ASP A 61 -14.23 -19.40 15.58
C ASP A 61 -14.48 -18.16 14.71
N LYS A 62 -15.61 -17.48 14.92
CA LYS A 62 -16.01 -16.30 14.15
C LYS A 62 -15.48 -15.00 14.73
N THR A 63 -14.47 -15.03 15.60
CA THR A 63 -13.94 -13.86 16.30
C THR A 63 -12.89 -13.08 15.50
N TYR A 64 -12.31 -13.68 14.46
CA TYR A 64 -11.21 -13.05 13.71
C TYR A 64 -11.64 -12.48 12.36
N CYS A 65 -11.13 -11.27 12.06
CA CYS A 65 -11.18 -10.63 10.75
C CYS A 65 -9.76 -10.43 10.20
N ALA A 66 -9.57 -10.68 8.90
CA ALA A 66 -8.32 -10.41 8.20
C ALA A 66 -8.52 -9.36 7.11
N VAL A 67 -7.70 -8.30 7.10
CA VAL A 67 -7.70 -7.24 6.09
C VAL A 67 -6.40 -7.29 5.29
N TYR A 68 -6.51 -7.26 3.97
CA TYR A 68 -5.39 -7.40 3.05
C TYR A 68 -5.32 -6.19 2.12
N PHE A 69 -4.22 -5.45 2.17
CA PHE A 69 -3.99 -4.27 1.33
C PHE A 69 -3.10 -4.62 0.14
N CYS A 70 -3.56 -4.33 -1.08
CA CYS A 70 -2.77 -4.48 -2.29
C CYS A 70 -1.61 -3.48 -2.34
N SER A 71 -0.51 -3.88 -2.95
CA SER A 71 0.64 -3.02 -3.21
C SER A 71 0.46 -2.20 -4.50
N ASN A 72 1.42 -1.30 -4.78
CA ASN A 72 1.48 -0.59 -6.06
C ASN A 72 1.86 -1.50 -7.25
N ASP A 73 2.16 -2.80 -7.06
CA ASP A 73 2.31 -3.81 -8.14
C ASP A 73 0.96 -4.39 -8.61
N LEU A 74 -0.16 -3.80 -8.15
CA LEU A 74 -1.54 -4.20 -8.50
C LEU A 74 -1.73 -4.35 -10.01
N TYR A 75 -1.19 -3.42 -10.80
CA TYR A 75 -1.03 -3.51 -12.26
C TYR A 75 0.28 -2.84 -12.68
N TYR A 76 1.03 -3.47 -13.60
CA TYR A 76 2.28 -2.95 -14.14
C TYR A 76 2.59 -3.62 -15.49
N PRO A 77 3.05 -2.89 -16.50
CA PRO A 77 3.22 -1.43 -16.56
C PRO A 77 1.89 -0.66 -16.44
N ASN A 78 2.00 0.67 -16.17
CA ASN A 78 0.85 1.57 -15.99
C ASN A 78 0.27 1.97 -17.35
N VAL A 79 -0.40 1.03 -18.00
CA VAL A 79 -1.03 1.19 -19.34
C VAL A 79 -2.42 0.56 -19.33
N GLU A 80 -3.28 1.01 -20.27
CA GLU A 80 -4.68 0.65 -20.31
C GLU A 80 -4.92 -0.85 -20.47
N ASP A 81 -4.21 -1.52 -21.37
CA ASP A 81 -4.40 -2.96 -21.63
C ASP A 81 -4.15 -3.82 -20.37
N ILE A 82 -3.11 -3.48 -19.60
CA ILE A 82 -2.78 -4.20 -18.39
C ILE A 82 -3.79 -3.88 -17.29
N PHE A 83 -4.19 -2.61 -17.15
CA PHE A 83 -5.21 -2.21 -16.20
C PHE A 83 -6.55 -2.91 -16.51
N ARG A 84 -7.03 -2.84 -17.75
CA ARG A 84 -8.25 -3.50 -18.21
C ARG A 84 -8.23 -4.99 -17.89
N LYS A 85 -7.19 -5.68 -18.31
CA LYS A 85 -7.04 -7.13 -18.10
C LYS A 85 -7.03 -7.52 -16.63
N ARG A 86 -6.30 -6.77 -15.78
CA ARG A 86 -6.16 -7.14 -14.36
C ARG A 86 -7.32 -6.65 -13.50
N ILE A 87 -7.73 -5.41 -13.68
CA ILE A 87 -8.67 -4.75 -12.77
C ILE A 87 -10.10 -4.91 -13.26
N VAL A 88 -10.37 -4.63 -14.54
CA VAL A 88 -11.73 -4.67 -15.07
C VAL A 88 -12.20 -6.10 -15.33
N GLU A 89 -11.39 -6.89 -16.07
CA GLU A 89 -11.81 -8.24 -16.50
C GLU A 89 -11.66 -9.29 -15.39
N LYS A 90 -10.52 -9.24 -14.65
CA LYS A 90 -10.21 -10.26 -13.61
C LYS A 90 -10.61 -9.86 -12.21
N ASN A 91 -11.03 -8.62 -11.99
CA ASN A 91 -11.30 -8.07 -10.65
C ASN A 91 -10.20 -8.43 -9.63
N PHE A 92 -8.94 -8.23 -10.01
CA PHE A 92 -7.78 -8.75 -9.30
C PHE A 92 -7.54 -8.06 -7.97
N PHE A 93 -7.35 -8.88 -6.92
CA PHE A 93 -6.84 -8.50 -5.61
C PHE A 93 -5.58 -9.32 -5.31
N GLU A 94 -4.48 -8.65 -4.92
CA GLU A 94 -3.15 -9.26 -4.81
C GLU A 94 -3.11 -10.42 -3.81
N TRP A 95 -3.86 -10.33 -2.72
CA TRP A 95 -3.86 -11.30 -1.62
C TRP A 95 -5.00 -12.33 -1.70
N TYR A 96 -5.82 -12.31 -2.75
CA TYR A 96 -7.06 -13.09 -2.83
C TYR A 96 -6.91 -14.58 -2.56
N ASN A 97 -5.81 -15.18 -3.03
CA ASN A 97 -5.53 -16.61 -2.83
C ASN A 97 -4.77 -16.92 -1.52
N LEU A 98 -4.57 -15.91 -0.67
CA LEU A 98 -3.92 -16.07 0.61
C LEU A 98 -4.94 -15.84 1.72
N ARG A 99 -4.97 -16.74 2.69
CA ARG A 99 -5.92 -16.68 3.80
C ARG A 99 -5.18 -16.81 5.13
N ILE A 100 -5.59 -16.00 6.08
CA ILE A 100 -5.31 -16.23 7.50
C ILE A 100 -6.37 -17.22 7.97
N GLU A 101 -6.00 -18.48 8.18
CA GLU A 101 -6.92 -19.61 8.35
C GLU A 101 -7.89 -19.45 9.52
N LYS A 102 -7.43 -18.78 10.59
CA LYS A 102 -8.28 -18.50 11.76
C LYS A 102 -9.28 -17.37 11.55
N ALA A 103 -9.20 -16.61 10.44
CA ALA A 103 -10.13 -15.52 10.18
C ALA A 103 -11.43 -16.05 9.56
N TYR A 104 -12.54 -15.64 10.16
CA TYR A 104 -13.88 -15.85 9.63
C TYR A 104 -14.20 -14.87 8.51
N LYS A 105 -13.90 -13.56 8.73
CA LYS A 105 -14.13 -12.50 7.76
C LYS A 105 -12.83 -12.09 7.07
N HIS A 106 -12.86 -11.96 5.75
CA HIS A 106 -11.73 -11.54 4.93
C HIS A 106 -12.11 -10.30 4.14
N ILE A 107 -11.32 -9.23 4.26
CA ILE A 107 -11.51 -7.96 3.56
C ILE A 107 -10.29 -7.70 2.69
N PHE A 108 -10.46 -7.70 1.37
CA PHE A 108 -9.41 -7.37 0.41
C PHE A 108 -9.63 -5.96 -0.07
N VAL A 109 -8.58 -5.13 0.00
CA VAL A 109 -8.65 -3.70 -0.34
C VAL A 109 -7.59 -3.37 -1.37
N ARG A 110 -7.96 -2.60 -2.42
CA ARG A 110 -7.03 -2.14 -3.44
C ARG A 110 -7.14 -0.63 -3.66
N ASP A 111 -6.01 0.02 -3.84
CA ASP A 111 -5.89 1.41 -4.28
C ASP A 111 -5.56 1.43 -5.78
N VAL A 112 -6.56 1.72 -6.62
CA VAL A 112 -6.39 1.74 -8.08
C VAL A 112 -5.57 2.94 -8.56
N PHE A 113 -5.49 4.02 -7.78
CA PHE A 113 -4.61 5.15 -8.03
C PHE A 113 -3.15 4.87 -7.68
N LYS A 114 -2.88 3.81 -6.89
CA LYS A 114 -1.53 3.39 -6.48
C LYS A 114 -0.78 4.47 -5.70
N GLN A 115 -1.45 5.12 -4.77
CA GLN A 115 -0.96 6.29 -4.06
C GLN A 115 -1.07 6.14 -2.53
N TRP A 116 -0.68 4.98 -2.02
CA TRP A 116 -0.63 4.70 -0.58
C TRP A 116 -1.97 4.93 0.12
N TYR A 117 -3.11 4.72 -0.59
CA TYR A 117 -4.45 4.90 -0.04
C TYR A 117 -4.75 6.34 0.46
N LEU A 118 -3.94 7.34 0.06
CA LEU A 118 -4.12 8.74 0.45
C LEU A 118 -5.37 9.37 -0.16
N SER A 119 -5.83 8.87 -1.29
CA SER A 119 -7.11 9.26 -1.91
C SER A 119 -8.20 8.23 -1.65
N GLY A 120 -8.10 7.47 -0.55
CA GLY A 120 -9.03 6.38 -0.28
C GLY A 120 -8.96 5.26 -1.31
N ILE A 121 -10.09 4.64 -1.64
CA ILE A 121 -10.17 3.49 -2.56
C ILE A 121 -11.24 3.64 -3.65
N ASN A 122 -12.26 4.49 -3.42
CA ASN A 122 -13.33 4.80 -4.38
C ASN A 122 -14.00 6.13 -4.04
N GLN A 123 -14.95 6.56 -4.85
CA GLN A 123 -15.67 7.83 -4.69
C GLN A 123 -16.37 7.99 -3.32
N SER A 124 -16.86 6.90 -2.74
CA SER A 124 -17.53 6.93 -1.42
C SER A 124 -16.56 6.87 -0.25
N ILE A 125 -15.37 6.27 -0.47
CA ILE A 125 -14.29 6.12 0.49
C ILE A 125 -13.07 6.84 -0.12
N ASP A 126 -13.11 8.17 -0.18
CA ASP A 126 -12.25 9.03 -0.98
C ASP A 126 -11.09 9.67 -0.19
N SER A 127 -10.92 9.27 1.06
CA SER A 127 -9.90 9.82 1.96
C SER A 127 -9.42 8.78 2.97
N PRO A 128 -8.26 9.00 3.61
CA PRO A 128 -7.81 8.17 4.71
C PRO A 128 -8.81 8.11 5.87
N GLU A 129 -9.46 9.21 6.20
CA GLU A 129 -10.46 9.29 7.26
C GLU A 129 -11.68 8.42 6.96
N ARG A 130 -12.20 8.48 5.71
CA ARG A 130 -13.31 7.61 5.30
C ARG A 130 -12.91 6.14 5.23
N LEU A 131 -11.67 5.85 4.85
CA LEU A 131 -11.17 4.47 4.87
C LEU A 131 -11.01 3.96 6.32
N ILE A 132 -10.60 4.81 7.28
CA ILE A 132 -10.59 4.48 8.70
C ILE A 132 -12.00 4.16 9.19
N GLU A 133 -12.99 4.99 8.86
CA GLU A 133 -14.39 4.79 9.23
C GLU A 133 -14.95 3.48 8.65
N PHE A 134 -14.73 3.23 7.36
CA PHE A 134 -15.12 1.98 6.69
C PHE A 134 -14.50 0.77 7.40
N LEU A 135 -13.18 0.76 7.59
CA LEU A 135 -12.49 -0.35 8.23
C LEU A 135 -12.93 -0.55 9.67
N LYS A 136 -13.15 0.55 10.43
CA LYS A 136 -13.67 0.48 11.79
C LYS A 136 -15.03 -0.23 11.84
N ASN A 137 -15.95 0.15 10.96
CA ASN A 137 -17.28 -0.45 10.89
C ASN A 137 -17.21 -1.93 10.47
N GLU A 138 -16.37 -2.26 9.48
CA GLU A 138 -16.25 -3.63 8.97
C GLU A 138 -15.48 -4.56 9.92
N THR A 139 -14.66 -4.03 10.81
CA THR A 139 -13.88 -4.84 11.76
C THR A 139 -14.41 -4.77 13.20
N ASP A 140 -15.53 -4.06 13.41
CA ASP A 140 -16.14 -3.95 14.73
C ASP A 140 -16.53 -5.33 15.29
N GLY A 141 -16.21 -5.56 16.55
CA GLY A 141 -16.44 -6.85 17.22
C GLY A 141 -15.45 -7.97 16.84
N TYR A 142 -14.50 -7.73 15.93
CA TYR A 142 -13.49 -8.72 15.54
C TYR A 142 -12.10 -8.44 16.13
N ARG A 143 -11.37 -9.50 16.45
CA ARG A 143 -9.91 -9.46 16.60
C ARG A 143 -9.29 -9.38 15.20
N THR A 144 -8.76 -8.23 14.84
CA THR A 144 -8.37 -7.95 13.45
C THR A 144 -6.88 -8.15 13.23
N ILE A 145 -6.54 -8.75 12.07
CA ILE A 145 -5.17 -8.90 11.57
C ILE A 145 -5.10 -8.17 10.22
N MET A 146 -4.12 -7.28 10.05
CA MET A 146 -3.92 -6.56 8.79
C MET A 146 -2.63 -6.98 8.11
N SER A 147 -2.64 -7.08 6.77
CA SER A 147 -1.49 -7.54 5.99
C SER A 147 -1.31 -6.72 4.72
N GLY A 148 -0.06 -6.44 4.35
CA GLY A 148 0.25 -5.77 3.11
C GLY A 148 1.73 -5.73 2.79
N SER A 149 2.05 -5.43 1.53
CA SER A 149 3.42 -5.29 1.03
C SER A 149 3.60 -3.91 0.40
N SER A 150 4.78 -3.29 0.56
CA SER A 150 5.08 -1.98 -0.02
C SER A 150 4.03 -0.93 0.40
N ALA A 151 3.33 -0.28 -0.54
CA ALA A 151 2.21 0.62 -0.25
C ALA A 151 1.07 -0.04 0.55
N GLY A 152 0.79 -1.34 0.32
CA GLY A 152 -0.14 -2.10 1.15
C GLY A 152 0.39 -2.32 2.57
N GLY A 153 1.71 -2.46 2.74
CA GLY A 153 2.35 -2.54 4.05
C GLY A 153 2.27 -1.22 4.82
N TYR A 154 2.43 -0.10 4.11
CA TYR A 154 2.16 1.23 4.66
C TYR A 154 0.72 1.33 5.19
N ALA A 155 -0.26 0.95 4.37
CA ALA A 155 -1.67 0.97 4.75
C ALA A 155 -1.95 0.06 5.95
N ALA A 156 -1.40 -1.17 5.96
CA ALA A 156 -1.58 -2.11 7.06
C ALA A 156 -1.04 -1.56 8.39
N ILE A 157 0.12 -0.87 8.38
CA ILE A 157 0.68 -0.23 9.58
C ILE A 157 -0.17 0.98 10.00
N LEU A 158 -0.48 1.90 9.07
CA LEU A 158 -1.23 3.12 9.38
C LEU A 158 -2.61 2.80 9.96
N TYR A 159 -3.42 2.08 9.19
CA TYR A 159 -4.80 1.77 9.60
C TYR A 159 -4.84 0.79 10.77
N GLY A 160 -3.93 -0.18 10.78
CA GLY A 160 -3.78 -1.10 11.90
C GLY A 160 -3.45 -0.39 13.21
N SER A 161 -2.56 0.59 13.18
CA SER A 161 -2.19 1.38 14.37
C SER A 161 -3.33 2.27 14.86
N ILE A 162 -4.01 2.98 13.94
CA ILE A 162 -5.15 3.84 14.29
C ILE A 162 -6.30 3.01 14.89
N LEU A 163 -6.60 1.85 14.31
CA LEU A 163 -7.68 0.97 14.76
C LEU A 163 -7.27 0.02 15.89
N LYS A 164 -5.99 0.04 16.31
CA LYS A 164 -5.42 -0.80 17.39
C LYS A 164 -5.68 -2.29 17.18
N VAL A 165 -5.42 -2.76 15.94
CA VAL A 165 -5.64 -4.16 15.59
C VAL A 165 -4.70 -5.09 16.36
N GLU A 166 -5.06 -6.36 16.45
CA GLU A 166 -4.28 -7.35 17.20
C GLU A 166 -2.90 -7.58 16.61
N ARG A 167 -2.78 -7.58 15.27
CA ARG A 167 -1.54 -7.92 14.56
C ARG A 167 -1.46 -7.26 13.19
N VAL A 168 -0.24 -6.87 12.81
CA VAL A 168 0.08 -6.38 11.47
C VAL A 168 1.22 -7.20 10.87
N PHE A 169 1.06 -7.66 9.62
CA PHE A 169 2.12 -8.21 8.78
C PHE A 169 2.48 -7.20 7.69
N ALA A 170 3.64 -6.60 7.78
CA ALA A 170 4.11 -5.59 6.83
C ALA A 170 5.40 -6.05 6.13
N PHE A 171 5.32 -6.20 4.79
CA PHE A 171 6.44 -6.71 3.98
C PHE A 171 7.03 -5.56 3.15
N ASN A 172 8.29 -5.19 3.44
CA ASN A 172 8.98 -4.04 2.84
C ASN A 172 8.07 -2.81 2.73
N PRO A 173 7.40 -2.40 3.84
CA PRO A 173 6.48 -1.26 3.79
C PRO A 173 7.25 0.06 3.66
N GLN A 174 6.63 1.06 3.06
CA GLN A 174 7.02 2.44 3.29
C GLN A 174 6.43 2.89 4.63
N VAL A 175 7.16 3.74 5.33
CA VAL A 175 6.68 4.39 6.58
C VAL A 175 6.80 5.90 6.49
N GLU A 176 7.59 6.38 5.51
CA GLU A 176 7.83 7.79 5.28
C GLU A 176 7.79 8.07 3.76
N LEU A 177 6.92 8.99 3.33
CA LEU A 177 6.70 9.34 1.92
C LEU A 177 7.29 10.70 1.55
N THR A 178 7.71 11.53 2.51
CA THR A 178 8.27 12.85 2.24
C THR A 178 9.56 12.76 1.42
N SER A 179 10.35 11.71 1.68
CA SER A 179 11.58 11.43 0.92
C SER A 179 11.33 11.20 -0.58
N LEU A 180 10.12 10.78 -0.96
CA LEU A 180 9.73 10.63 -2.36
C LEU A 180 9.69 11.98 -3.09
N LEU A 181 9.38 13.07 -2.40
CA LEU A 181 9.37 14.43 -2.97
C LEU A 181 10.77 14.92 -3.34
N THR A 182 11.82 14.43 -2.68
CA THR A 182 13.21 14.80 -2.95
C THR A 182 13.93 13.82 -3.87
N LYS A 183 13.51 12.55 -3.89
CA LYS A 183 14.19 11.45 -4.60
C LYS A 183 13.49 10.97 -5.86
N SER A 184 12.31 11.49 -6.15
CA SER A 184 11.54 11.17 -7.34
C SER A 184 10.95 12.44 -7.96
N ASN A 185 10.09 12.30 -8.93
CA ASN A 185 9.41 13.38 -9.62
C ASN A 185 7.92 13.11 -9.75
N GLU A 186 7.15 14.11 -10.19
CA GLU A 186 5.69 14.02 -10.33
C GLU A 186 5.23 12.90 -11.25
N LYS A 187 6.00 12.51 -12.26
CA LYS A 187 5.65 11.39 -13.17
C LYS A 187 5.75 10.04 -12.47
N THR A 188 6.70 9.89 -11.54
CA THR A 188 6.92 8.64 -10.82
C THR A 188 5.93 8.48 -9.66
N ASN A 189 5.70 9.56 -8.91
CA ASN A 189 4.83 9.55 -7.72
C ASN A 189 3.83 10.72 -7.76
N PRO A 190 2.91 10.75 -8.74
CA PRO A 190 2.09 11.92 -9.04
C PRO A 190 1.27 12.43 -7.86
N LEU A 191 0.60 11.54 -7.11
CA LEU A 191 -0.24 11.98 -6.00
C LEU A 191 0.57 12.46 -4.80
N SER A 192 1.73 11.89 -4.51
CA SER A 192 2.61 12.41 -3.47
C SER A 192 2.97 13.87 -3.74
N PHE A 193 3.27 14.22 -5.00
CA PHE A 193 3.53 15.60 -5.40
C PHE A 193 2.27 16.46 -5.38
N ARG A 194 1.13 15.95 -5.87
CA ARG A 194 -0.15 16.67 -5.90
C ARG A 194 -0.73 16.90 -4.50
N LEU A 195 -0.48 15.96 -3.56
CA LEU A 195 -1.00 16.00 -2.18
C LEU A 195 -0.02 16.59 -1.16
N LYS A 196 1.20 16.99 -1.59
CA LYS A 196 2.28 17.45 -0.69
C LYS A 196 1.90 18.61 0.23
N ASP A 197 1.03 19.51 -0.24
CA ASP A 197 0.59 20.70 0.49
C ASP A 197 -0.87 20.59 0.99
N GLY A 198 -1.48 19.40 0.85
CA GLY A 198 -2.86 19.15 1.20
C GLY A 198 -3.08 18.62 2.63
N PRO A 199 -4.34 18.40 3.03
CA PRO A 199 -4.70 17.94 4.38
C PRO A 199 -4.16 16.54 4.70
N TYR A 200 -3.81 15.76 3.67
CA TYR A 200 -3.29 14.40 3.83
C TYR A 200 -1.78 14.33 4.08
N ARG A 201 -1.11 15.49 4.09
CA ARG A 201 0.33 15.59 4.39
C ARG A 201 0.70 14.95 5.72
N LYS A 202 -0.18 14.99 6.72
CA LYS A 202 0.01 14.36 8.04
C LYS A 202 0.23 12.83 7.94
N TYR A 203 -0.22 12.20 6.87
CA TYR A 203 -0.05 10.76 6.64
C TYR A 203 1.21 10.43 5.84
N PHE A 204 2.02 11.41 5.43
CA PHE A 204 3.28 11.15 4.73
C PHE A 204 4.34 10.54 5.66
N ASP A 205 4.23 10.76 6.96
CA ASP A 205 4.99 10.06 7.99
C ASP A 205 3.99 9.34 8.90
N ILE A 206 4.03 7.99 8.88
CA ILE A 206 3.10 7.19 9.69
C ILE A 206 3.66 6.79 11.05
N VAL A 207 4.93 7.07 11.32
CA VAL A 207 5.58 6.73 12.60
C VAL A 207 4.84 7.32 13.81
N PRO A 208 4.34 8.58 13.77
CA PRO A 208 3.58 9.15 14.89
C PRO A 208 2.26 8.42 15.22
N PHE A 209 1.72 7.62 14.29
CA PHE A 209 0.49 6.85 14.53
C PHE A 209 0.76 5.48 15.15
N ILE A 210 2.02 5.01 15.17
CA ILE A 210 2.38 3.69 15.68
C ILE A 210 2.33 3.69 17.20
N MET A 211 1.44 2.88 17.76
CA MET A 211 1.25 2.76 19.20
C MET A 211 2.29 1.80 19.81
N PRO A 212 2.85 2.10 21.01
CA PRO A 212 3.92 1.29 21.62
C PRO A 212 3.56 -0.17 21.92
N MET A 213 2.28 -0.50 22.00
CA MET A 213 1.79 -1.85 22.33
C MET A 213 1.32 -2.64 21.11
N MET A 214 1.60 -2.14 19.90
CA MET A 214 1.22 -2.83 18.67
C MET A 214 2.07 -4.07 18.43
N ASN A 215 1.49 -5.06 17.74
CA ASN A 215 2.17 -6.29 17.32
C ASN A 215 2.42 -6.22 15.81
N ILE A 216 3.44 -5.45 15.39
CA ILE A 216 3.78 -5.23 13.99
C ILE A 216 4.98 -6.09 13.62
N TYR A 217 4.79 -7.09 12.77
CA TYR A 217 5.85 -7.89 12.17
C TYR A 217 6.33 -7.23 10.88
N TYR A 218 7.49 -6.58 10.96
CA TYR A 218 8.10 -5.79 9.90
C TYR A 218 9.19 -6.60 9.18
N PHE A 219 8.82 -7.20 8.04
CA PHE A 219 9.72 -7.97 7.19
C PHE A 219 10.40 -7.04 6.19
N PHE A 220 11.74 -7.01 6.16
CA PHE A 220 12.44 -6.12 5.25
C PHE A 220 13.71 -6.71 4.64
N SER A 221 14.05 -6.21 3.46
CA SER A 221 15.25 -6.55 2.70
C SER A 221 16.42 -5.70 3.15
N ASN A 222 17.36 -6.28 3.91
CA ASN A 222 18.48 -5.55 4.51
C ASN A 222 19.65 -5.27 3.55
N GLN A 223 19.51 -5.58 2.26
CA GLN A 223 20.44 -5.21 1.18
C GLN A 223 19.77 -4.30 0.13
N SER A 224 18.50 -3.95 0.30
CA SER A 224 17.82 -2.93 -0.48
C SER A 224 18.02 -1.57 0.20
N ARG A 225 18.68 -0.65 -0.51
CA ARG A 225 18.96 0.70 0.02
C ARG A 225 17.67 1.41 0.45
N TRP A 226 16.61 1.28 -0.33
CA TRP A 226 15.32 1.90 -0.03
C TRP A 226 14.66 1.30 1.20
N ASP A 227 14.65 -0.04 1.32
CA ASP A 227 14.00 -0.71 2.46
C ASP A 227 14.76 -0.49 3.77
N ILE A 228 16.10 -0.39 3.71
CA ILE A 228 16.94 0.01 4.86
C ILE A 228 16.61 1.43 5.29
N GLU A 229 16.48 2.35 4.34
CA GLU A 229 16.13 3.73 4.61
C GLU A 229 14.73 3.84 5.25
N GLN A 230 13.72 3.17 4.69
CA GLN A 230 12.37 3.14 5.26
C GLN A 230 12.37 2.59 6.70
N ARG A 231 13.16 1.53 6.94
CA ARG A 231 13.34 1.01 8.30
C ARG A 231 14.00 2.02 9.24
N SER A 232 14.93 2.84 8.76
CA SER A 232 15.64 3.81 9.61
C SER A 232 14.73 4.91 10.20
N TYR A 233 13.64 5.25 9.52
CA TYR A 233 12.65 6.22 10.01
C TYR A 233 11.88 5.73 11.25
N LEU A 234 11.79 4.40 11.46
CA LEU A 234 11.09 3.84 12.62
C LEU A 234 11.83 4.09 13.96
N GLY A 235 13.14 4.33 13.93
CA GLY A 235 13.94 4.45 15.16
C GLY A 235 13.80 3.19 16.06
N ASP A 236 13.65 3.43 17.36
CA ASP A 236 13.46 2.40 18.40
C ASP A 236 11.99 2.26 18.80
N THR A 237 11.07 2.29 17.82
CA THR A 237 9.62 2.21 18.08
C THR A 237 9.27 0.86 18.72
N LYS A 238 8.74 0.90 19.94
CA LYS A 238 8.24 -0.29 20.66
C LYS A 238 7.05 -0.91 19.93
N GLY A 239 6.93 -2.23 19.99
CA GLY A 239 5.83 -2.96 19.34
C GLY A 239 6.09 -3.33 17.88
N ILE A 240 7.28 -3.01 17.36
CA ILE A 240 7.71 -3.44 16.02
C ILE A 240 8.73 -4.56 16.16
N HIS A 241 8.38 -5.73 15.61
CA HIS A 241 9.22 -6.91 15.54
C HIS A 241 9.94 -6.91 14.18
N LEU A 242 11.24 -6.61 14.16
CA LEU A 242 12.03 -6.52 12.94
C LEU A 242 12.47 -7.90 12.46
N LEU A 243 12.11 -8.26 11.22
CA LEU A 243 12.51 -9.51 10.57
C LEU A 243 13.33 -9.20 9.31
N PRO A 244 14.67 -9.07 9.44
CA PRO A 244 15.56 -8.74 8.33
C PRO A 244 15.87 -9.94 7.44
N PHE A 245 15.92 -9.71 6.13
CA PHE A 245 16.29 -10.71 5.13
C PHE A 245 17.47 -10.25 4.29
N ARG A 246 18.44 -11.15 4.02
CA ARG A 246 19.54 -10.91 3.09
C ARG A 246 19.02 -10.91 1.65
N SER A 247 18.39 -9.82 1.25
CA SER A 247 17.75 -9.62 -0.03
C SER A 247 17.89 -8.18 -0.49
N THR A 248 17.98 -7.97 -1.81
CA THR A 248 17.88 -6.67 -2.48
C THR A 248 16.48 -6.45 -3.06
N HIS A 249 15.60 -7.46 -2.99
CA HIS A 249 14.28 -7.42 -3.60
C HIS A 249 13.30 -6.63 -2.73
N HIS A 250 12.68 -5.59 -3.30
CA HIS A 250 11.55 -4.89 -2.70
C HIS A 250 10.26 -5.71 -2.88
N GLY A 251 9.39 -5.73 -1.88
CA GLY A 251 8.17 -6.55 -1.83
C GLY A 251 8.28 -7.68 -0.80
N ILE A 252 7.92 -8.91 -1.15
CA ILE A 252 8.08 -10.05 -0.23
C ILE A 252 9.55 -10.48 -0.20
N PRO A 253 10.26 -10.40 0.96
CA PRO A 253 11.71 -10.61 1.00
C PRO A 253 12.16 -12.08 0.99
N PHE A 254 11.22 -13.03 0.88
CA PHE A 254 11.43 -14.47 0.77
C PHE A 254 10.55 -15.06 -0.35
N LEU A 255 10.58 -16.37 -0.59
CA LEU A 255 9.72 -16.95 -1.64
C LEU A 255 8.25 -16.95 -1.21
N LYS A 256 7.38 -16.45 -2.09
CA LYS A 256 5.93 -16.29 -1.84
C LYS A 256 5.24 -17.59 -1.40
N VAL A 257 5.79 -18.76 -1.73
CA VAL A 257 5.28 -20.07 -1.29
C VAL A 257 5.27 -20.23 0.24
N ALA A 258 6.07 -19.46 0.98
CA ALA A 258 6.09 -19.47 2.44
C ALA A 258 5.06 -18.52 3.09
N LEU A 259 4.43 -17.61 2.32
CA LEU A 259 3.45 -16.64 2.84
C LEU A 259 2.30 -17.28 3.63
N PRO A 260 1.64 -18.36 3.13
CA PRO A 260 0.56 -18.99 3.89
C PRO A 260 1.02 -19.45 5.28
N VAL A 261 2.23 -20.00 5.38
CA VAL A 261 2.78 -20.43 6.67
C VAL A 261 3.05 -19.25 7.59
N ILE A 262 3.65 -18.17 7.08
CA ILE A 262 3.97 -16.96 7.86
C ILE A 262 2.71 -16.30 8.39
N LEU A 263 1.68 -16.13 7.54
CA LEU A 263 0.43 -15.48 7.93
C LEU A 263 -0.34 -16.25 8.99
N ASN A 264 -0.09 -17.56 9.11
CA ASN A 264 -0.73 -18.45 10.06
C ASN A 264 0.17 -18.84 11.26
N MET A 265 1.37 -18.25 11.38
CA MET A 265 2.25 -18.48 12.52
C MET A 265 1.76 -17.77 13.78
N GLU A 266 1.97 -18.42 14.92
CA GLU A 266 1.76 -17.81 16.23
C GLU A 266 2.91 -16.85 16.58
N ASP A 267 2.63 -15.87 17.43
CA ASP A 267 3.60 -14.84 17.85
C ASP A 267 4.89 -15.41 18.40
N ILE A 268 4.80 -16.46 19.20
CA ILE A 268 5.96 -17.14 19.79
C ILE A 268 6.90 -17.73 18.71
N GLN A 269 6.36 -18.13 17.57
CA GLN A 269 7.14 -18.66 16.46
C GLN A 269 7.79 -17.52 15.64
N LEU A 270 7.03 -16.45 15.37
CA LEU A 270 7.51 -15.28 14.64
C LEU A 270 8.64 -14.57 15.39
N LYS A 271 8.52 -14.40 16.71
CA LYS A 271 9.54 -13.78 17.58
C LYS A 271 10.88 -14.52 17.58
N LYS A 272 10.93 -15.82 17.24
CA LYS A 272 12.20 -16.54 17.08
C LYS A 272 13.06 -16.01 15.94
N PHE A 273 12.47 -15.35 14.96
CA PHE A 273 13.17 -14.76 13.81
C PHE A 273 13.50 -13.27 14.01
N GLU A 274 12.99 -12.66 15.06
CA GLU A 274 13.17 -11.24 15.36
C GLU A 274 14.65 -10.87 15.48
N ASN A 275 15.04 -9.77 14.83
CA ASN A 275 16.42 -9.23 14.81
C ASN A 275 17.49 -10.21 14.27
N LYS A 276 17.09 -11.32 13.64
CA LYS A 276 18.01 -12.30 13.04
C LYS A 276 17.93 -12.21 11.52
N ILE A 277 19.06 -11.93 10.87
CA ILE A 277 19.13 -11.88 9.41
C ILE A 277 18.89 -13.26 8.84
N GLN A 278 17.81 -13.40 8.07
CA GLN A 278 17.41 -14.64 7.41
C GLN A 278 17.93 -14.67 5.96
N HIS A 279 18.36 -15.84 5.50
CA HIS A 279 18.59 -16.07 4.07
C HIS A 279 17.26 -16.49 3.42
N PRO A 280 16.76 -15.81 2.37
CA PRO A 280 15.41 -16.04 1.80
C PRO A 280 15.09 -17.49 1.47
N LEU A 281 16.03 -18.20 0.80
CA LEU A 281 15.82 -19.60 0.41
C LEU A 281 15.87 -20.55 1.60
N ILE A 282 16.84 -20.37 2.53
CA ILE A 282 16.98 -21.23 3.72
C ILE A 282 15.77 -21.05 4.63
N PHE A 283 15.33 -19.81 4.82
CA PHE A 283 14.11 -19.50 5.57
C PHE A 283 12.90 -20.20 4.98
N THR A 284 12.67 -20.04 3.66
CA THR A 284 11.58 -20.70 2.96
C THR A 284 11.68 -22.23 3.10
N MET A 285 12.86 -22.80 2.89
CA MET A 285 13.09 -24.26 3.00
C MET A 285 12.75 -24.82 4.38
N ARG A 286 13.09 -24.08 5.44
CA ARG A 286 12.76 -24.45 6.83
C ARG A 286 11.24 -24.46 7.09
N LEU A 287 10.50 -23.59 6.41
CA LEU A 287 9.04 -23.44 6.60
C LEU A 287 8.21 -24.43 5.78
N VAL A 288 8.59 -24.64 4.52
CA VAL A 288 7.75 -25.39 3.57
C VAL A 288 8.43 -26.65 3.02
N GLY A 289 9.67 -26.90 3.41
CA GLY A 289 10.49 -28.03 2.94
C GLY A 289 11.15 -27.79 1.58
N LEU A 290 12.16 -28.59 1.24
CA LEU A 290 12.99 -28.45 0.05
C LEU A 290 12.19 -28.49 -1.25
N ARG A 291 11.30 -29.49 -1.41
CA ARG A 291 10.50 -29.69 -2.63
C ARG A 291 9.64 -28.46 -2.97
N LYS A 292 8.88 -27.95 -1.98
CA LYS A 292 8.04 -26.75 -2.20
C LYS A 292 8.87 -25.51 -2.45
N THR A 293 10.05 -25.40 -1.84
CA THR A 293 11.01 -24.29 -2.07
C THR A 293 11.50 -24.28 -3.52
N ILE A 294 11.90 -25.41 -4.05
CA ILE A 294 12.38 -25.54 -5.44
C ILE A 294 11.26 -25.17 -6.41
N ILE A 295 10.06 -25.73 -6.25
CA ILE A 295 8.91 -25.43 -7.10
C ILE A 295 8.57 -23.94 -7.02
N GLY A 296 8.50 -23.37 -5.81
CA GLY A 296 8.22 -21.96 -5.58
C GLY A 296 9.26 -21.03 -6.21
N PHE A 297 10.54 -21.40 -6.16
CA PHE A 297 11.62 -20.64 -6.80
C PHE A 297 11.43 -20.56 -8.32
N PHE A 298 11.27 -21.71 -8.99
CA PHE A 298 11.07 -21.73 -10.45
C PHE A 298 9.77 -21.03 -10.88
N SER A 299 8.68 -21.20 -10.12
CA SER A 299 7.42 -20.49 -10.37
C SER A 299 7.61 -18.98 -10.29
N GLN A 300 8.34 -18.48 -9.29
CA GLN A 300 8.58 -17.05 -9.10
C GLN A 300 9.50 -16.48 -10.18
N VAL A 301 10.56 -17.19 -10.58
CA VAL A 301 11.44 -16.83 -11.69
C VAL A 301 10.65 -16.77 -13.00
N TYR A 302 9.85 -17.80 -13.30
CA TYR A 302 9.02 -17.86 -14.51
C TYR A 302 8.02 -16.67 -14.57
N ALA A 303 7.34 -16.40 -13.46
CA ALA A 303 6.40 -15.25 -13.37
C ALA A 303 7.11 -13.91 -13.60
N THR A 304 8.34 -13.75 -13.10
CA THR A 304 9.15 -12.54 -13.30
C THR A 304 9.58 -12.38 -14.75
N CYS A 305 10.02 -13.46 -15.39
CA CYS A 305 10.38 -13.44 -16.82
C CYS A 305 9.19 -13.10 -17.71
N ARG A 306 7.99 -13.61 -17.39
CA ARG A 306 6.76 -13.31 -18.13
C ARG A 306 6.26 -11.87 -17.95
N LYS A 307 6.53 -11.22 -16.83
CA LYS A 307 6.19 -9.80 -16.61
C LYS A 307 7.08 -8.85 -17.42
N ARG A 308 8.28 -9.29 -17.83
CA ARG A 308 9.25 -8.48 -18.58
C ARG A 308 9.10 -8.59 -20.12
N ARG A 309 8.29 -9.49 -20.59
CA ARG A 309 7.86 -9.64 -22.00
C ARG A 309 6.50 -8.98 -22.21
#